data_220f9ca265ace0d18ae8b51739c39213
#
_entry.id   220f9ca265ace0d18ae8b51739c39213
#
_cell.length_a   1.000
_cell.length_b   1.000
_cell.length_c   1.000
_cell.angle_alpha   90.00
_cell.angle_beta   90.00
_cell.angle_gamma   90.00
#
_symmetry.space_group_name_H-M   'P 1'
#
loop_
_entity.id
_entity.type
_entity.pdbx_description
1 polymer ?
#
loop_
_entity_poly.entity_id
_entity_poly.type
_entity_poly.pdbx_seq_one_letter_code
_entity_poly.pdbx_strand_id
1 'polypeptide(L)'
;YIKFLVYASSAGVFGQKDHYYPFPETHYGAYKLAVEGVARAYFNEAGISSVGIRPYVIYGPGREVGGTAGVTLACKAAKQGNSYTVNFSGKAGFVYVQDVVNLVKMSISQIPSGALTFNINGITTDVSHFINLIKKNIPLASIGIKGNPLSIVDEIRGNEPSNIFKKFKYTSLEDGIKRTIDFY
;
A
#
# COMPACT_ATOMS: atom_id res chain seq x y z
N TYR A 1 -7.27 -16.94 24.12
CA TYR A 1 -8.38 -16.28 23.39
C TYR A 1 -7.84 -15.06 22.65
N ILE A 2 -8.20 -14.90 21.37
CA ILE A 2 -7.86 -13.70 20.55
C ILE A 2 -8.76 -12.56 21.04
N LYS A 3 -8.14 -11.42 21.39
CA LYS A 3 -8.87 -10.19 21.82
C LYS A 3 -8.93 -9.13 20.75
N PHE A 4 -7.98 -9.12 19.83
CA PHE A 4 -7.83 -8.12 18.78
C PHE A 4 -7.07 -8.70 17.59
N LEU A 5 -7.41 -8.27 16.38
CA LEU A 5 -6.77 -8.72 15.13
C LEU A 5 -6.38 -7.52 14.27
N VAL A 6 -5.16 -7.52 13.74
CA VAL A 6 -4.77 -6.66 12.62
C VAL A 6 -4.50 -7.54 11.41
N TYR A 7 -5.08 -7.22 10.27
CA TYR A 7 -4.94 -8.03 9.06
C TYR A 7 -4.72 -7.19 7.80
N ALA A 8 -4.06 -7.79 6.82
CA ALA A 8 -3.84 -7.17 5.53
C ALA A 8 -5.05 -7.41 4.60
N SER A 9 -5.81 -6.34 4.32
CA SER A 9 -6.68 -6.23 3.17
C SER A 9 -5.88 -5.68 1.97
N SER A 10 -6.51 -4.96 1.05
CA SER A 10 -5.85 -4.42 -0.15
C SER A 10 -6.66 -3.31 -0.79
N ALA A 11 -6.01 -2.37 -1.45
CA ALA A 11 -6.63 -1.45 -2.41
C ALA A 11 -7.41 -2.17 -3.52
N GLY A 12 -7.04 -3.40 -3.85
CA GLY A 12 -7.73 -4.23 -4.85
C GLY A 12 -9.21 -4.52 -4.55
N VAL A 13 -9.72 -4.18 -3.35
CA VAL A 13 -11.15 -4.26 -3.04
C VAL A 13 -11.99 -3.22 -3.79
N PHE A 14 -11.38 -2.16 -4.36
CA PHE A 14 -12.12 -1.06 -4.99
C PHE A 14 -12.44 -1.28 -6.47
N GLY A 15 -11.65 -2.00 -7.24
CA GLY A 15 -11.84 -2.04 -8.71
C GLY A 15 -11.63 -0.66 -9.35
N GLN A 16 -12.23 -0.42 -10.54
CA GLN A 16 -12.02 0.80 -11.34
C GLN A 16 -13.17 1.83 -11.28
N LYS A 17 -14.27 1.52 -10.60
CA LYS A 17 -15.52 2.29 -10.74
C LYS A 17 -15.73 3.33 -9.64
N ASP A 18 -15.27 3.08 -8.43
CA ASP A 18 -15.63 3.90 -7.28
C ASP A 18 -14.42 4.15 -6.36
N HIS A 19 -14.21 5.41 -6.02
CA HIS A 19 -13.11 5.83 -5.12
C HIS A 19 -13.44 5.65 -3.64
N TYR A 20 -14.72 5.50 -3.28
CA TYR A 20 -15.19 5.48 -1.89
C TYR A 20 -15.68 4.09 -1.45
N TYR A 21 -16.32 3.34 -2.36
CA TYR A 21 -16.98 2.08 -2.03
C TYR A 21 -16.28 0.90 -2.71
N PRO A 22 -15.97 -0.17 -1.95
CA PRO A 22 -15.40 -1.40 -2.51
C PRO A 22 -16.31 -2.01 -3.59
N PHE A 23 -15.71 -2.26 -4.74
CA PHE A 23 -16.33 -2.95 -5.87
C PHE A 23 -15.28 -3.79 -6.59
N PRO A 24 -14.83 -4.93 -6.00
CA PRO A 24 -13.71 -5.70 -6.54
C PRO A 24 -14.04 -6.34 -7.89
N GLU A 25 -13.15 -6.18 -8.85
CA GLU A 25 -13.25 -6.74 -10.21
C GLU A 25 -12.27 -7.92 -10.41
N THR A 26 -11.56 -8.34 -9.36
CA THR A 26 -10.64 -9.48 -9.38
C THR A 26 -10.97 -10.46 -8.25
N HIS A 27 -10.65 -11.76 -8.44
CA HIS A 27 -10.78 -12.76 -7.37
C HIS A 27 -10.00 -12.36 -6.12
N TYR A 28 -8.78 -11.82 -6.30
CA TYR A 28 -7.98 -11.33 -5.18
C TYR A 28 -8.69 -10.24 -4.37
N GLY A 29 -9.23 -9.23 -5.04
CA GLY A 29 -9.99 -8.17 -4.38
C GLY A 29 -11.26 -8.70 -3.70
N ALA A 30 -11.98 -9.62 -4.35
CA ALA A 30 -13.17 -10.24 -3.78
C ALA A 30 -12.85 -11.03 -2.52
N TYR A 31 -11.78 -11.83 -2.51
CA TYR A 31 -11.33 -12.55 -1.30
C TYR A 31 -10.93 -11.58 -0.18
N LYS A 32 -10.23 -10.50 -0.50
CA LYS A 32 -9.87 -9.51 0.52
C LYS A 32 -11.10 -8.83 1.11
N LEU A 33 -12.10 -8.48 0.30
CA LEU A 33 -13.37 -7.93 0.78
C LEU A 33 -14.17 -8.94 1.62
N ALA A 34 -14.15 -10.23 1.26
CA ALA A 34 -14.77 -11.29 2.05
C ALA A 34 -14.14 -11.38 3.46
N VAL A 35 -12.80 -11.27 3.57
CA VAL A 35 -12.12 -11.26 4.89
C VAL A 35 -12.57 -10.08 5.74
N GLU A 36 -12.81 -8.91 5.16
CA GLU A 36 -13.37 -7.76 5.89
C GLU A 36 -14.79 -8.03 6.39
N GLY A 37 -15.61 -8.73 5.59
CA GLY A 37 -16.94 -9.21 6.00
C GLY A 37 -16.86 -10.18 7.17
N VAL A 38 -15.94 -11.15 7.12
CA VAL A 38 -15.70 -12.12 8.22
C VAL A 38 -15.26 -11.39 9.49
N ALA A 39 -14.33 -10.43 9.39
CA ALA A 39 -13.89 -9.65 10.55
C ALA A 39 -15.04 -8.88 11.20
N ARG A 40 -15.94 -8.32 10.40
CA ARG A 40 -17.16 -7.65 10.89
C ARG A 40 -18.12 -8.62 11.58
N ALA A 41 -18.30 -9.84 11.04
CA ALA A 41 -19.12 -10.87 11.68
C ALA A 41 -18.54 -11.27 13.04
N TYR A 42 -17.23 -11.50 13.16
CA TYR A 42 -16.57 -11.77 14.43
C TYR A 42 -16.74 -10.64 15.47
N PHE A 43 -16.74 -9.40 15.04
CA PHE A 43 -17.03 -8.29 15.95
C PHE A 43 -18.48 -8.34 16.46
N ASN A 44 -19.44 -8.56 15.56
CA ASN A 44 -20.86 -8.58 15.91
C ASN A 44 -21.25 -9.79 16.79
N GLU A 45 -20.67 -10.96 16.50
CA GLU A 45 -21.03 -12.22 17.16
C GLU A 45 -20.21 -12.47 18.44
N ALA A 46 -18.96 -12.05 18.48
CA ALA A 46 -18.02 -12.38 19.55
C ALA A 46 -17.30 -11.17 20.16
N GLY A 47 -17.62 -9.94 19.77
CA GLY A 47 -16.98 -8.72 20.29
C GLY A 47 -15.50 -8.58 19.95
N ILE A 48 -14.97 -9.36 19.00
CA ILE A 48 -13.55 -9.33 18.62
C ILE A 48 -13.30 -8.15 17.69
N SER A 49 -12.66 -7.11 18.23
CA SER A 49 -12.29 -5.93 17.45
C SER A 49 -11.14 -6.23 16.47
N SER A 50 -11.14 -5.52 15.34
CA SER A 50 -10.12 -5.72 14.32
C SER A 50 -9.81 -4.46 13.51
N VAL A 51 -8.60 -4.42 12.95
CA VAL A 51 -8.17 -3.40 11.97
C VAL A 51 -7.71 -4.08 10.69
N GLY A 52 -8.44 -3.85 9.62
CA GLY A 52 -8.06 -4.22 8.27
C GLY A 52 -7.31 -3.05 7.61
N ILE A 53 -6.18 -3.33 7.00
CA ILE A 53 -5.36 -2.34 6.33
C ILE A 53 -5.44 -2.58 4.83
N ARG A 54 -5.85 -1.58 4.05
CA ARG A 54 -5.96 -1.61 2.57
C ARG A 54 -4.81 -0.79 1.94
N PRO A 55 -3.60 -1.33 1.89
CA PRO A 55 -2.50 -0.59 1.26
C PRO A 55 -2.67 -0.58 -0.26
N TYR A 56 -2.22 0.52 -0.89
CA TYR A 56 -2.10 0.60 -2.34
C TYR A 56 -0.77 -0.05 -2.78
N VAL A 57 0.13 0.60 -3.48
CA VAL A 57 1.43 0.04 -3.86
C VAL A 57 2.42 0.21 -2.72
N ILE A 58 2.64 -0.85 -1.93
CA ILE A 58 3.71 -0.81 -0.92
C ILE A 58 5.06 -0.89 -1.63
N TYR A 59 5.99 -0.01 -1.22
CA TYR A 59 7.38 -0.05 -1.63
C TYR A 59 8.32 0.14 -0.44
N GLY A 60 9.57 -0.24 -0.59
CA GLY A 60 10.59 -0.07 0.46
C GLY A 60 11.38 -1.35 0.73
N PRO A 61 12.30 -1.31 1.69
CA PRO A 61 13.16 -2.44 2.07
C PRO A 61 12.38 -3.73 2.26
N GLY A 62 12.84 -4.82 1.60
CA GLY A 62 12.25 -6.15 1.72
C GLY A 62 10.97 -6.39 0.90
N ARG A 63 10.40 -5.38 0.24
CA ARG A 63 9.20 -5.55 -0.62
C ARG A 63 9.60 -6.01 -2.03
N GLU A 64 10.13 -7.21 -2.18
CA GLU A 64 10.72 -7.73 -3.43
C GLU A 64 9.82 -8.71 -4.18
N VAL A 65 8.68 -9.12 -3.60
CA VAL A 65 7.76 -10.11 -4.18
C VAL A 65 6.36 -9.54 -4.32
N GLY A 66 5.63 -9.95 -5.37
CA GLY A 66 4.25 -9.59 -5.66
C GLY A 66 4.11 -8.69 -6.89
N GLY A 67 2.88 -8.58 -7.42
CA GLY A 67 2.60 -7.92 -8.71
C GLY A 67 3.03 -6.46 -8.81
N THR A 68 3.11 -5.74 -7.69
CA THR A 68 3.49 -4.33 -7.63
C THR A 68 4.86 -4.08 -6.98
N ALA A 69 5.68 -5.13 -6.77
CA ALA A 69 7.03 -4.98 -6.21
C ALA A 69 8.01 -4.25 -7.15
N GLY A 70 7.63 -4.06 -8.42
CA GLY A 70 8.48 -3.50 -9.47
C GLY A 70 9.14 -2.18 -9.13
N VAL A 71 8.50 -1.30 -8.36
CA VAL A 71 9.08 0.00 -7.96
C VAL A 71 10.19 -0.16 -6.90
N THR A 72 10.06 -1.13 -5.99
CA THR A 72 11.15 -1.48 -5.05
C THR A 72 12.32 -2.11 -5.79
N LEU A 73 12.03 -3.05 -6.70
CA LEU A 73 13.06 -3.70 -7.52
C LEU A 73 13.78 -2.70 -8.41
N ALA A 74 13.10 -1.65 -8.89
CA ALA A 74 13.70 -0.55 -9.62
C ALA A 74 14.72 0.23 -8.76
N CYS A 75 14.40 0.52 -7.50
CA CYS A 75 15.34 1.14 -6.56
C CYS A 75 16.58 0.26 -6.34
N LYS A 76 16.37 -1.05 -6.11
CA LYS A 76 17.44 -2.03 -5.94
C LYS A 76 18.33 -2.13 -7.18
N ALA A 77 17.73 -2.28 -8.36
CA ALA A 77 18.47 -2.37 -9.61
C ALA A 77 19.28 -1.11 -9.90
N ALA A 78 18.68 0.07 -9.69
CA ALA A 78 19.38 1.35 -9.83
C ALA A 78 20.62 1.44 -8.93
N LYS A 79 20.48 1.05 -7.67
CA LYS A 79 21.60 1.01 -6.71
C LYS A 79 22.73 0.07 -7.14
N GLN A 80 22.36 -1.06 -7.71
CA GLN A 80 23.31 -2.10 -8.17
C GLN A 80 23.88 -1.83 -9.59
N GLY A 81 23.48 -0.74 -10.26
CA GLY A 81 23.90 -0.44 -11.62
C GLY A 81 23.26 -1.33 -12.69
N ASN A 82 22.18 -2.04 -12.34
CA ASN A 82 21.45 -2.93 -13.24
C ASN A 82 20.30 -2.20 -13.94
N SER A 83 19.95 -2.66 -15.15
CA SER A 83 18.70 -2.22 -15.79
C SER A 83 17.49 -2.93 -15.20
N TYR A 84 16.35 -2.24 -15.12
CA TYR A 84 15.09 -2.82 -14.69
C TYR A 84 13.90 -2.17 -15.42
N THR A 85 12.84 -2.95 -15.64
CA THR A 85 11.60 -2.44 -16.23
C THR A 85 10.44 -2.71 -15.26
N VAL A 86 9.81 -1.64 -14.76
CA VAL A 86 8.60 -1.71 -13.95
C VAL A 86 7.44 -2.22 -14.82
N ASN A 87 6.70 -3.21 -14.33
CA ASN A 87 5.70 -3.97 -15.07
C ASN A 87 4.28 -3.36 -15.03
N PHE A 88 4.11 -2.15 -14.55
CA PHE A 88 2.86 -1.41 -14.56
C PHE A 88 3.12 0.08 -14.79
N SER A 89 2.09 0.81 -15.19
CA SER A 89 2.16 2.24 -15.52
C SER A 89 1.02 3.03 -14.88
N GLY A 90 0.88 4.28 -15.28
CA GLY A 90 -0.21 5.16 -14.86
C GLY A 90 -0.04 5.68 -13.43
N LYS A 91 -1.14 6.19 -12.88
CA LYS A 91 -1.21 6.80 -11.56
C LYS A 91 -1.56 5.76 -10.49
N ALA A 92 -0.89 5.82 -9.37
CA ALA A 92 -1.10 4.91 -8.23
C ALA A 92 -0.71 5.57 -6.91
N GLY A 93 -1.21 5.05 -5.81
CA GLY A 93 -0.79 5.44 -4.47
C GLY A 93 0.45 4.64 -4.03
N PHE A 94 1.53 5.30 -3.64
CA PHE A 94 2.77 4.67 -3.19
C PHE A 94 2.93 4.81 -1.69
N VAL A 95 2.95 3.68 -1.01
CA VAL A 95 3.02 3.58 0.46
C VAL A 95 4.39 3.07 0.87
N TYR A 96 5.13 3.85 1.63
CA TYR A 96 6.40 3.37 2.18
C TYR A 96 6.15 2.28 3.22
N VAL A 97 6.89 1.18 3.15
CA VAL A 97 6.66 -0.01 3.98
C VAL A 97 6.63 0.30 5.48
N GLN A 98 7.48 1.24 5.95
CA GLN A 98 7.51 1.62 7.36
C GLN A 98 6.21 2.30 7.82
N ASP A 99 5.48 2.98 6.95
CA ASP A 99 4.19 3.61 7.30
C ASP A 99 3.13 2.53 7.58
N VAL A 100 3.15 1.43 6.82
CA VAL A 100 2.30 0.26 7.09
C VAL A 100 2.64 -0.34 8.46
N VAL A 101 3.94 -0.54 8.74
CA VAL A 101 4.42 -1.06 10.04
C VAL A 101 4.00 -0.13 11.19
N ASN A 102 4.12 1.19 11.00
CA ASN A 102 3.73 2.17 12.01
C ASN A 102 2.22 2.09 12.29
N LEU A 103 1.38 1.93 11.27
CA LEU A 103 -0.06 1.79 11.46
C LEU A 103 -0.41 0.48 12.21
N VAL A 104 0.25 -0.63 11.88
CA VAL A 104 0.10 -1.90 12.62
C VAL A 104 0.44 -1.71 14.10
N LYS A 105 1.59 -1.07 14.40
CA LYS A 105 2.00 -0.77 15.78
C LYS A 105 1.01 0.11 16.52
N MET A 106 0.51 1.18 15.87
CA MET A 106 -0.52 2.06 16.45
C MET A 106 -1.82 1.31 16.72
N SER A 107 -2.25 0.44 15.80
CA SER A 107 -3.46 -0.37 15.95
C SER A 107 -3.37 -1.32 17.15
N ILE A 108 -2.21 -1.98 17.32
CA ILE A 108 -1.97 -2.90 18.44
C ILE A 108 -1.87 -2.14 19.77
N SER A 109 -1.27 -0.94 19.78
CA SER A 109 -1.10 -0.17 21.02
C SER A 109 -2.37 0.51 21.50
N GLN A 110 -3.28 0.89 20.59
CA GLN A 110 -4.51 1.63 20.91
C GLN A 110 -5.77 0.74 20.96
N ILE A 111 -5.74 -0.42 20.29
CA ILE A 111 -6.82 -1.41 20.24
C ILE A 111 -8.19 -0.73 20.03
N PRO A 112 -8.41 -0.07 18.88
CA PRO A 112 -9.68 0.61 18.63
C PRO A 112 -10.85 -0.39 18.59
N SER A 113 -12.01 -0.01 19.14
CA SER A 113 -13.20 -0.87 19.14
C SER A 113 -13.83 -0.90 17.74
N GLY A 114 -14.32 -2.08 17.36
CA GLY A 114 -15.03 -2.29 16.10
C GLY A 114 -14.26 -3.13 15.08
N ALA A 115 -14.89 -3.41 13.96
CA ALA A 115 -14.25 -3.99 12.77
C ALA A 115 -13.92 -2.86 11.80
N LEU A 116 -12.77 -2.23 11.99
CA LEU A 116 -12.36 -1.05 11.24
C LEU A 116 -11.54 -1.44 9.99
N THR A 117 -11.65 -0.64 8.93
CA THR A 117 -10.78 -0.75 7.75
C THR A 117 -10.20 0.60 7.40
N PHE A 118 -8.90 0.67 7.08
CA PHE A 118 -8.21 1.89 6.70
C PHE A 118 -7.63 1.81 5.30
N ASN A 119 -7.91 2.83 4.50
CA ASN A 119 -7.31 3.03 3.20
C ASN A 119 -5.94 3.68 3.36
N ILE A 120 -4.90 3.09 2.79
CA ILE A 120 -3.54 3.63 2.83
C ILE A 120 -3.07 3.86 1.40
N ASN A 121 -3.31 5.09 0.90
CA ASN A 121 -2.84 5.48 -0.43
C ASN A 121 -1.34 5.80 -0.45
N GLY A 122 -0.80 6.33 0.65
CA GLY A 122 0.51 6.98 0.61
C GLY A 122 0.47 8.23 -0.27
N ILE A 123 1.46 8.39 -1.13
CA ILE A 123 1.55 9.50 -2.06
C ILE A 123 1.06 9.07 -3.44
N THR A 124 -0.06 9.65 -3.89
CA THR A 124 -0.65 9.34 -5.20
C THR A 124 0.06 10.13 -6.30
N THR A 125 0.69 9.42 -7.24
CA THR A 125 1.39 10.02 -8.39
C THR A 125 1.58 9.01 -9.52
N ASP A 126 2.11 9.47 -10.66
CA ASP A 126 2.46 8.60 -11.77
C ASP A 126 3.71 7.75 -11.47
N VAL A 127 3.73 6.52 -12.00
CA VAL A 127 4.92 5.64 -11.97
C VAL A 127 6.14 6.33 -12.59
N SER A 128 5.94 7.13 -13.65
CA SER A 128 7.00 7.91 -14.29
C SER A 128 7.65 8.91 -13.33
N HIS A 129 6.85 9.57 -12.49
CA HIS A 129 7.37 10.48 -11.46
C HIS A 129 8.20 9.72 -10.41
N PHE A 130 7.71 8.56 -9.96
CA PHE A 130 8.48 7.69 -9.04
C PHE A 130 9.86 7.35 -9.63
N ILE A 131 9.92 6.95 -10.91
CA ILE A 131 11.17 6.62 -11.59
C ILE A 131 12.08 7.85 -11.75
N ASN A 132 11.51 9.02 -12.04
CA ASN A 132 12.29 10.26 -12.12
C ASN A 132 12.95 10.60 -10.77
N LEU A 133 12.31 10.30 -9.65
CA LEU A 133 12.91 10.45 -8.32
C LEU A 133 14.04 9.43 -8.08
N ILE A 134 13.93 8.19 -8.59
CA ILE A 134 15.06 7.25 -8.58
C ILE A 134 16.23 7.83 -9.38
N LYS A 135 15.99 8.32 -10.61
CA LYS A 135 17.02 8.92 -11.48
C LYS A 135 17.61 10.21 -10.90
N LYS A 136 16.84 10.98 -10.11
CA LYS A 136 17.38 12.13 -9.36
C LYS A 136 18.42 11.72 -8.33
N ASN A 137 18.25 10.55 -7.68
CA ASN A 137 19.21 9.99 -6.73
C ASN A 137 20.37 9.26 -7.42
N ILE A 138 20.11 8.60 -8.55
CA ILE A 138 21.09 7.84 -9.33
C ILE A 138 20.93 8.22 -10.82
N PRO A 139 21.61 9.28 -11.31
CA PRO A 139 21.39 9.83 -12.65
C PRO A 139 21.59 8.84 -13.81
N LEU A 140 22.46 7.83 -13.63
CA LEU A 140 22.76 6.81 -14.63
C LEU A 140 21.85 5.58 -14.55
N ALA A 141 20.80 5.60 -13.70
CA ALA A 141 19.89 4.46 -13.54
C ALA A 141 19.13 4.16 -14.84
N SER A 142 19.28 2.93 -15.33
CA SER A 142 18.60 2.41 -16.52
C SER A 142 17.26 1.77 -16.13
N ILE A 143 16.27 2.60 -15.80
CA ILE A 143 14.94 2.14 -15.38
C ILE A 143 13.90 2.54 -16.43
N GLY A 144 13.14 1.54 -16.91
CA GLY A 144 12.04 1.68 -17.86
C GLY A 144 10.68 1.35 -17.22
N ILE A 145 9.61 1.60 -17.99
CA ILE A 145 8.23 1.23 -17.67
C ILE A 145 7.66 0.46 -18.85
N LYS A 146 7.01 -0.68 -18.57
CA LYS A 146 6.26 -1.44 -19.57
C LYS A 146 5.12 -2.17 -18.90
N GLY A 147 3.91 -1.84 -19.27
CA GLY A 147 2.68 -2.47 -18.73
C GLY A 147 1.53 -1.49 -18.71
N ASN A 148 0.35 -2.00 -18.40
CA ASN A 148 -0.88 -1.23 -18.28
C ASN A 148 -1.00 -0.58 -16.88
N PRO A 149 -1.86 0.43 -16.72
CA PRO A 149 -2.29 0.89 -15.42
C PRO A 149 -2.88 -0.25 -14.59
N LEU A 150 -2.82 -0.11 -13.26
CA LEU A 150 -3.45 -1.08 -12.36
C LEU A 150 -4.97 -1.08 -12.53
N SER A 151 -5.60 -2.26 -12.40
CA SER A 151 -7.06 -2.43 -12.52
C SER A 151 -7.80 -2.00 -11.25
N ILE A 152 -7.44 -0.85 -10.71
CA ILE A 152 -8.09 -0.20 -9.54
C ILE A 152 -8.07 1.30 -9.76
N VAL A 153 -8.97 2.04 -9.08
CA VAL A 153 -8.98 3.50 -9.11
C VAL A 153 -7.60 4.06 -8.71
N ASP A 154 -7.20 5.18 -9.29
CA ASP A 154 -5.88 5.78 -9.07
C ASP A 154 -5.68 6.35 -7.65
N GLU A 155 -6.79 6.65 -6.94
CA GLU A 155 -6.80 7.12 -5.57
C GLU A 155 -8.02 6.55 -4.83
N ILE A 156 -7.82 6.03 -3.63
CA ILE A 156 -8.89 5.56 -2.76
C ILE A 156 -9.20 6.64 -1.73
N ARG A 157 -10.48 6.91 -1.48
CA ARG A 157 -10.93 7.97 -0.58
C ARG A 157 -11.68 7.42 0.62
N GLY A 158 -11.75 8.23 1.69
CA GLY A 158 -12.39 7.85 2.96
C GLY A 158 -11.57 6.88 3.79
N ASN A 159 -12.04 6.61 4.99
CA ASN A 159 -11.42 5.70 5.96
C ASN A 159 -9.92 5.93 6.20
N GLU A 160 -9.51 7.19 6.27
CA GLU A 160 -8.11 7.56 6.50
C GLU A 160 -7.67 7.18 7.93
N PRO A 161 -6.46 6.61 8.11
CA PRO A 161 -5.93 6.27 9.43
C PRO A 161 -5.88 7.46 10.39
N SER A 162 -5.60 8.66 9.88
CA SER A 162 -5.52 9.90 10.65
C SER A 162 -6.82 10.30 11.35
N ASN A 163 -7.96 9.76 10.93
CA ASN A 163 -9.24 9.97 11.60
C ASN A 163 -9.24 9.42 13.04
N ILE A 164 -8.54 8.31 13.27
CA ILE A 164 -8.40 7.65 14.58
C ILE A 164 -6.99 7.85 15.13
N PHE A 165 -5.97 7.59 14.33
CA PHE A 165 -4.57 7.67 14.72
C PHE A 165 -3.99 9.05 14.38
N LYS A 166 -4.26 10.06 15.21
CA LYS A 166 -3.90 11.48 14.99
C LYS A 166 -2.41 11.74 14.70
N LYS A 167 -1.52 10.86 15.15
CA LYS A 167 -0.07 10.94 14.91
C LYS A 167 0.38 10.24 13.64
N PHE A 168 -0.53 9.54 12.94
CA PHE A 168 -0.19 8.86 11.70
C PHE A 168 0.14 9.88 10.59
N LYS A 169 1.27 9.68 9.94
CA LYS A 169 1.73 10.50 8.80
C LYS A 169 2.41 9.60 7.78
N TYR A 170 2.26 9.97 6.52
CA TYR A 170 2.99 9.34 5.43
C TYR A 170 4.41 9.88 5.32
N THR A 171 5.34 8.99 5.01
CA THR A 171 6.69 9.35 4.56
C THR A 171 6.59 9.99 3.17
N SER A 172 7.36 11.07 2.92
CA SER A 172 7.42 11.67 1.58
C SER A 172 7.98 10.67 0.56
N LEU A 173 7.59 10.84 -0.71
CA LEU A 173 8.05 9.91 -1.75
C LEU A 173 9.57 9.97 -1.92
N GLU A 174 10.14 11.17 -1.85
CA GLU A 174 11.58 11.42 -1.92
C GLU A 174 12.34 10.69 -0.82
N ASP A 175 11.89 10.84 0.44
CA ASP A 175 12.52 10.18 1.59
C ASP A 175 12.39 8.65 1.53
N GLY A 176 11.21 8.16 1.19
CA GLY A 176 10.97 6.72 1.07
C GLY A 176 11.83 6.08 -0.01
N ILE A 177 11.93 6.71 -1.20
CA ILE A 177 12.79 6.24 -2.30
C ILE A 177 14.25 6.28 -1.89
N LYS A 178 14.71 7.40 -1.30
CA LYS A 178 16.09 7.53 -0.84
C LYS A 178 16.44 6.42 0.15
N ARG A 179 15.61 6.22 1.19
CA ARG A 179 15.83 5.14 2.18
C ARG A 179 15.80 3.74 1.56
N THR A 180 14.98 3.53 0.52
CA THR A 180 14.93 2.26 -0.21
C THR A 180 16.23 2.03 -0.97
N ILE A 181 16.74 3.06 -1.67
CA ILE A 181 18.02 2.99 -2.39
C ILE A 181 19.20 2.77 -1.42
N ASP A 182 19.21 3.49 -0.30
CA ASP A 182 20.29 3.41 0.68
C ASP A 182 20.35 2.02 1.39
N PHE A 183 19.23 1.30 1.43
CA PHE A 183 19.15 -0.04 2.02
C PHE A 183 19.82 -1.11 1.16
N TYR A 184 19.83 -0.99 -0.16
CA TYR A 184 20.42 -1.96 -1.08
C TYR A 184 21.84 -1.59 -1.49
#